data_aa066607bb9c9f47d69be144507d7030
#
_entry.id   aa066607bb9c9f47d69be144507d7030
#
_cell.length_a   1.000
_cell.length_b   1.000
_cell.length_c   1.000
_cell.angle_alpha   90.00
_cell.angle_beta   90.00
_cell.angle_gamma   90.00
#
_symmetry.space_group_name_H-M   'P 1'
#
loop_
_entity.id
_entity.type
_entity.pdbx_description
1 polymer ?
#
loop_
_entity_poly.entity_id
_entity_poly.type
_entity_poly.pdbx_seq_one_letter_code
_entity_poly.pdbx_strand_id
1 'polypeptide(L)'
;SKGTVPVLDLNNGNVIDESLDIMKWALSKNIDQEWYVDSLELQDSLIAENDTTFKKWLDLYKYHTRYPEFTQEYYRGKCKKIIGNYEKILDSRQYLISSKESLSDIAIFPFIRQFANVELSRFKKEFPKLSEWLNYFIESDLFILIMHKFEEWGQVDAGVIINHSK
;
A
#
# COMPACT_ATOMS: atom_id res chain seq x y z
N SER A 1 2.91 12.73 19.88
CA SER A 1 2.77 11.63 18.91
C SER A 1 1.31 11.45 18.57
N LYS A 2 0.98 11.18 17.30
CA LYS A 2 -0.40 11.01 16.82
C LYS A 2 -1.06 9.70 17.34
N GLY A 3 -0.30 8.84 18.07
CA GLY A 3 -0.77 7.53 18.54
C GLY A 3 -1.06 6.54 17.40
N THR A 4 -0.50 6.77 16.22
CA THR A 4 -0.66 5.93 15.02
C THR A 4 0.65 5.26 14.65
N VAL A 5 0.59 4.16 13.94
CA VAL A 5 1.73 3.45 13.37
C VAL A 5 1.67 3.55 11.85
N PRO A 6 2.82 3.46 11.13
CA PRO A 6 4.18 3.21 11.63
C PRO A 6 4.85 4.48 12.21
N VAL A 7 5.85 4.27 13.07
CA VAL A 7 6.74 5.34 13.57
C VAL A 7 8.18 4.85 13.48
N LEU A 8 9.03 5.64 12.83
CA LEU A 8 10.47 5.39 12.74
C LEU A 8 11.22 6.44 13.56
N ASP A 9 11.90 6.01 14.63
CA ASP A 9 12.83 6.82 15.39
C ASP A 9 14.26 6.63 14.83
N LEU A 10 14.88 7.72 14.42
CA LEU A 10 16.24 7.72 13.84
C LEU A 10 17.34 7.77 14.91
N ASN A 11 17.01 7.74 16.20
CA ASN A 11 17.94 7.82 17.33
C ASN A 11 18.83 9.09 17.34
N ASN A 12 18.48 10.10 16.57
CA ASN A 12 19.17 11.40 16.51
C ASN A 12 18.23 12.58 16.89
N GLY A 13 17.09 12.25 17.49
CA GLY A 13 16.03 13.19 17.83
C GLY A 13 15.00 13.43 16.72
N ASN A 14 15.16 12.82 15.55
CA ASN A 14 14.21 12.91 14.45
C ASN A 14 13.31 11.69 14.44
N VAL A 15 12.00 11.93 14.25
CA VAL A 15 10.96 10.90 14.14
C VAL A 15 10.22 11.09 12.83
N ILE A 16 9.98 10.00 12.11
CA ILE A 16 9.15 9.96 10.90
C ILE A 16 7.92 9.11 11.21
N ASP A 17 6.73 9.67 11.06
CA ASP A 17 5.46 9.06 11.48
C ASP A 17 4.44 8.85 10.33
N GLU A 18 4.86 9.08 9.08
CA GLU A 18 4.06 8.76 7.89
C GLU A 18 4.75 7.67 7.06
N SER A 19 3.98 6.64 6.66
CA SER A 19 4.53 5.48 5.94
C SER A 19 5.23 5.86 4.63
N LEU A 20 4.69 6.81 3.88
CA LEU A 20 5.30 7.29 2.64
C LEU A 20 6.65 7.97 2.90
N ASP A 21 6.74 8.77 3.96
CA ASP A 21 7.99 9.46 4.31
C ASP A 21 9.05 8.47 4.81
N ILE A 22 8.64 7.41 5.52
CA ILE A 22 9.54 6.30 5.89
C ILE A 22 10.05 5.58 4.65
N MET A 23 9.18 5.29 3.65
CA MET A 23 9.59 4.69 2.38
C MET A 23 10.58 5.60 1.63
N LYS A 24 10.28 6.90 1.49
CA LYS A 24 11.17 7.88 0.86
C LYS A 24 12.52 7.98 1.59
N TRP A 25 12.49 7.98 2.92
CA TRP A 25 13.71 7.96 3.73
C TRP A 25 14.54 6.70 3.48
N ALA A 26 13.92 5.52 3.48
CA ALA A 26 14.60 4.26 3.23
C ALA A 26 15.26 4.23 1.84
N LEU A 27 14.52 4.67 0.81
CA LEU A 27 15.04 4.78 -0.56
C LEU A 27 16.21 5.78 -0.67
N SER A 28 16.18 6.87 0.11
CA SER A 28 17.29 7.84 0.14
C SER A 28 18.60 7.27 0.71
N LYS A 29 18.56 6.13 1.40
CA LYS A 29 19.72 5.43 1.94
C LYS A 29 20.25 4.34 1.02
N ASN A 30 19.48 3.95 0.02
CA ASN A 30 19.87 2.94 -0.96
C ASN A 30 20.35 3.62 -2.24
N ILE A 31 21.53 3.20 -2.74
CA ILE A 31 22.13 3.76 -3.96
C ILE A 31 21.38 3.26 -5.21
N ASP A 32 20.80 2.06 -5.14
CA ASP A 32 20.00 1.46 -6.21
C ASP A 32 18.54 1.93 -6.08
N GLN A 33 18.26 3.14 -6.54
CA GLN A 33 16.93 3.78 -6.46
C GLN A 33 15.97 3.23 -7.54
N GLU A 34 15.86 1.92 -7.67
CA GLU A 34 15.05 1.29 -8.73
C GLU A 34 13.57 1.65 -8.68
N TRP A 35 13.03 1.99 -7.49
CA TRP A 35 11.63 2.36 -7.31
C TRP A 35 11.31 3.84 -7.61
N TYR A 36 12.32 4.67 -7.86
CA TYR A 36 12.09 5.99 -8.41
C TYR A 36 12.07 5.92 -9.93
N VAL A 37 10.96 6.33 -10.50
CA VAL A 37 10.74 6.35 -11.95
C VAL A 37 10.92 7.75 -12.52
N ASP A 38 11.11 7.83 -13.84
CA ASP A 38 11.32 9.09 -14.56
C ASP A 38 10.15 10.07 -14.45
N SER A 39 8.94 9.59 -14.15
CA SER A 39 7.74 10.42 -13.97
C SER A 39 7.35 10.55 -12.50
N LEU A 40 8.11 11.32 -11.74
CA LEU A 40 7.82 11.63 -10.32
C LEU A 40 6.45 12.29 -10.14
N GLU A 41 6.04 13.17 -11.05
CA GLU A 41 4.74 13.85 -10.99
C GLU A 41 3.57 12.84 -11.07
N LEU A 42 3.63 11.88 -11.98
CA LEU A 42 2.60 10.85 -12.09
C LEU A 42 2.60 9.93 -10.86
N GLN A 43 3.78 9.55 -10.37
CA GLN A 43 3.94 8.76 -9.16
C GLN A 43 3.31 9.44 -7.95
N ASP A 44 3.67 10.69 -7.72
CA ASP A 44 3.16 11.49 -6.59
C ASP A 44 1.65 11.71 -6.71
N SER A 45 1.13 11.91 -7.93
CA SER A 45 -0.31 12.06 -8.17
C SER A 45 -1.09 10.79 -7.83
N LEU A 46 -0.62 9.60 -8.23
CA LEU A 46 -1.27 8.32 -7.91
C LEU A 46 -1.25 8.05 -6.41
N ILE A 47 -0.13 8.30 -5.74
CA ILE A 47 -0.01 8.13 -4.29
C ILE A 47 -0.92 9.12 -3.55
N ALA A 48 -0.96 10.38 -3.98
CA ALA A 48 -1.82 11.39 -3.38
C ALA A 48 -3.31 11.05 -3.54
N GLU A 49 -3.75 10.58 -4.72
CA GLU A 49 -5.14 10.11 -4.93
C GLU A 49 -5.46 8.94 -4.00
N ASN A 50 -4.55 7.99 -3.88
CA ASN A 50 -4.71 6.87 -2.95
C ASN A 50 -4.87 7.34 -1.50
N ASP A 51 -3.98 8.20 -1.03
CA ASP A 51 -3.94 8.60 0.38
C ASP A 51 -5.07 9.54 0.78
N THR A 52 -5.46 10.46 -0.10
CA THR A 52 -6.48 11.47 0.21
C THR A 52 -7.89 11.02 -0.12
N THR A 53 -8.07 10.20 -1.17
CA THR A 53 -9.38 9.88 -1.71
C THR A 53 -9.72 8.40 -1.56
N PHE A 54 -8.87 7.51 -2.05
CA PHE A 54 -9.16 6.07 -2.02
C PHE A 54 -9.23 5.52 -0.60
N LYS A 55 -8.26 5.82 0.26
CA LYS A 55 -8.24 5.36 1.67
C LYS A 55 -9.51 5.75 2.41
N LYS A 56 -10.00 6.98 2.21
CA LYS A 56 -11.24 7.44 2.82
C LYS A 56 -12.43 6.56 2.42
N TRP A 57 -12.60 6.29 1.12
CA TRP A 57 -13.70 5.46 0.64
C TRP A 57 -13.52 3.99 1.01
N LEU A 58 -12.29 3.51 1.05
CA LEU A 58 -11.96 2.16 1.49
C LEU A 58 -12.34 1.91 2.94
N ASP A 59 -12.06 2.84 3.84
CA ASP A 59 -12.44 2.73 5.25
C ASP A 59 -13.95 2.72 5.43
N LEU A 60 -14.67 3.58 4.73
CA LEU A 60 -16.14 3.58 4.73
C LEU A 60 -16.71 2.28 4.16
N TYR A 61 -16.09 1.70 3.13
CA TYR A 61 -16.49 0.42 2.55
C TYR A 61 -16.25 -0.76 3.51
N LYS A 62 -15.06 -0.84 4.11
CA LYS A 62 -14.66 -1.90 5.05
C LYS A 62 -15.51 -1.89 6.34
N TYR A 63 -15.79 -0.71 6.83
CA TYR A 63 -16.46 -0.49 8.12
C TYR A 63 -17.85 0.11 7.94
N HIS A 64 -18.52 -0.17 6.84
CA HIS A 64 -19.82 0.40 6.46
C HIS A 64 -20.90 0.31 7.57
N THR A 65 -20.83 -0.70 8.42
CA THR A 65 -21.75 -0.84 9.57
C THR A 65 -21.62 0.28 10.60
N ARG A 66 -20.49 0.98 10.63
CA ARG A 66 -20.23 2.16 11.47
C ARG A 66 -20.66 3.47 10.81
N TYR A 67 -20.98 3.42 9.50
CA TYR A 67 -21.29 4.58 8.67
C TYR A 67 -22.59 4.30 7.89
N PRO A 68 -23.76 4.35 8.59
CA PRO A 68 -25.04 3.94 8.03
C PRO A 68 -25.65 4.95 7.05
N GLU A 69 -24.99 6.08 6.77
CA GLU A 69 -25.46 7.14 5.89
C GLU A 69 -25.68 6.65 4.45
N PHE A 70 -24.85 5.69 4.00
CA PHE A 70 -24.97 5.07 2.70
C PHE A 70 -24.76 3.56 2.79
N THR A 71 -25.17 2.85 1.73
CA THR A 71 -24.98 1.39 1.64
C THR A 71 -23.52 1.03 1.39
N GLN A 72 -23.13 -0.20 1.77
CA GLN A 72 -21.81 -0.75 1.45
C GLN A 72 -21.52 -0.66 -0.05
N GLU A 73 -22.52 -0.95 -0.90
CA GLU A 73 -22.38 -0.89 -2.36
C GLU A 73 -22.13 0.54 -2.87
N TYR A 74 -22.71 1.55 -2.22
CA TYR A 74 -22.41 2.94 -2.55
C TYR A 74 -20.93 3.28 -2.31
N TYR A 75 -20.40 2.91 -1.14
CA TYR A 75 -19.00 3.14 -0.80
C TYR A 75 -18.06 2.35 -1.72
N ARG A 76 -18.42 1.09 -2.00
CA ARG A 76 -17.71 0.27 -2.99
C ARG A 76 -17.67 0.94 -4.36
N GLY A 77 -18.78 1.53 -4.80
CA GLY A 77 -18.88 2.27 -6.05
C GLY A 77 -17.92 3.45 -6.15
N LYS A 78 -17.64 4.13 -5.01
CA LYS A 78 -16.63 5.20 -4.95
C LYS A 78 -15.22 4.65 -5.12
N CYS A 79 -14.89 3.54 -4.45
CA CYS A 79 -13.61 2.86 -4.63
C CYS A 79 -13.43 2.39 -6.08
N LYS A 80 -14.46 1.77 -6.69
CA LYS A 80 -14.43 1.27 -8.08
C LYS A 80 -14.05 2.32 -9.11
N LYS A 81 -14.44 3.57 -8.91
CA LYS A 81 -14.08 4.66 -9.84
C LYS A 81 -12.58 4.88 -9.90
N ILE A 82 -11.90 4.77 -8.76
CA ILE A 82 -10.46 4.98 -8.64
C ILE A 82 -9.71 3.74 -9.16
N ILE A 83 -10.01 2.57 -8.60
CA ILE A 83 -9.30 1.33 -8.99
C ILE A 83 -9.58 0.89 -10.42
N GLY A 84 -10.70 1.32 -11.01
CA GLY A 84 -10.98 1.13 -12.42
C GLY A 84 -10.01 1.88 -13.35
N ASN A 85 -9.37 2.95 -12.87
CA ASN A 85 -8.27 3.59 -13.59
C ASN A 85 -7.00 2.73 -13.53
N TYR A 86 -6.70 2.13 -12.38
CA TYR A 86 -5.58 1.20 -12.25
C TYR A 86 -5.76 -0.03 -13.14
N GLU A 87 -6.96 -0.61 -13.19
CA GLU A 87 -7.29 -1.72 -14.09
C GLU A 87 -6.99 -1.38 -15.56
N LYS A 88 -7.39 -0.18 -16.01
CA LYS A 88 -7.12 0.28 -17.39
C LYS A 88 -5.64 0.51 -17.67
N ILE A 89 -4.90 1.03 -16.70
CA ILE A 89 -3.45 1.21 -16.81
C ILE A 89 -2.76 -0.16 -16.99
N LEU A 90 -3.15 -1.13 -16.17
CA LEU A 90 -2.59 -2.47 -16.15
C LEU A 90 -3.00 -3.35 -17.36
N ASP A 91 -4.01 -2.93 -18.13
CA ASP A 91 -4.34 -3.57 -19.40
C ASP A 91 -3.22 -3.46 -20.45
N SER A 92 -2.43 -2.38 -20.38
CA SER A 92 -1.33 -2.09 -21.32
C SER A 92 0.06 -2.07 -20.67
N ARG A 93 0.16 -2.22 -19.35
CA ARG A 93 1.39 -2.12 -18.57
C ARG A 93 1.44 -3.19 -17.49
N GLN A 94 2.64 -3.56 -17.12
CA GLN A 94 2.86 -4.51 -16.02
C GLN A 94 2.69 -3.88 -14.64
N TYR A 95 3.04 -2.59 -14.51
CA TYR A 95 2.96 -1.82 -13.27
C TYR A 95 2.27 -0.47 -13.51
N LEU A 96 1.94 0.24 -12.42
CA LEU A 96 1.09 1.45 -12.49
C LEU A 96 1.70 2.60 -13.29
N ILE A 97 3.02 2.69 -13.38
CA ILE A 97 3.70 3.80 -14.07
C ILE A 97 4.45 3.34 -15.31
N SER A 98 5.20 2.25 -15.22
CA SER A 98 6.11 1.81 -16.27
C SER A 98 6.12 0.28 -16.43
N SER A 99 7.14 -0.25 -17.08
CA SER A 99 7.43 -1.69 -17.15
C SER A 99 8.22 -2.21 -15.94
N LYS A 100 8.55 -1.34 -14.98
CA LYS A 100 9.25 -1.68 -13.73
C LYS A 100 8.42 -1.29 -12.53
N GLU A 101 8.62 -2.00 -11.43
CA GLU A 101 8.07 -1.62 -10.14
C GLU A 101 8.46 -0.18 -9.76
N SER A 102 7.55 0.50 -9.10
CA SER A 102 7.75 1.86 -8.64
C SER A 102 7.29 2.04 -7.20
N LEU A 103 7.67 3.15 -6.60
CA LEU A 103 7.19 3.51 -5.25
C LEU A 103 5.66 3.58 -5.20
N SER A 104 4.99 3.99 -6.30
CA SER A 104 3.53 4.00 -6.33
C SER A 104 2.92 2.61 -6.24
N ASP A 105 3.52 1.60 -6.88
CA ASP A 105 3.04 0.23 -6.77
C ASP A 105 3.10 -0.25 -5.31
N ILE A 106 4.23 -0.05 -4.65
CA ILE A 106 4.43 -0.46 -3.25
C ILE A 106 3.55 0.32 -2.28
N ALA A 107 3.37 1.63 -2.51
CA ALA A 107 2.53 2.47 -1.66
C ALA A 107 1.03 2.16 -1.78
N ILE A 108 0.56 1.79 -2.97
CA ILE A 108 -0.86 1.53 -3.27
C ILE A 108 -1.26 0.09 -2.98
N PHE A 109 -0.35 -0.87 -3.20
CA PHE A 109 -0.59 -2.30 -3.03
C PHE A 109 -1.32 -2.70 -1.72
N PRO A 110 -0.95 -2.21 -0.53
CA PRO A 110 -1.59 -2.61 0.72
C PRO A 110 -3.08 -2.23 0.76
N PHE A 111 -3.47 -1.15 0.11
CA PHE A 111 -4.85 -0.66 0.09
C PHE A 111 -5.71 -1.41 -0.93
N ILE A 112 -5.16 -1.74 -2.09
CA ILE A 112 -5.82 -2.64 -3.06
C ILE A 112 -6.04 -4.03 -2.45
N ARG A 113 -5.06 -4.56 -1.72
CA ARG A 113 -5.20 -5.82 -0.98
C ARG A 113 -6.34 -5.75 0.04
N GLN A 114 -6.46 -4.65 0.79
CA GLN A 114 -7.55 -4.46 1.74
C GLN A 114 -8.91 -4.39 1.05
N PHE A 115 -9.01 -3.69 -0.08
CA PHE A 115 -10.25 -3.63 -0.87
C PHE A 115 -10.64 -5.01 -1.41
N ALA A 116 -9.69 -5.73 -1.99
CA ALA A 116 -9.91 -7.06 -2.55
C ALA A 116 -10.42 -8.06 -1.48
N ASN A 117 -9.85 -8.00 -0.28
CA ASN A 117 -10.18 -8.93 0.80
C ASN A 117 -11.59 -8.77 1.38
N VAL A 118 -12.31 -7.68 1.10
CA VAL A 118 -13.72 -7.54 1.51
C VAL A 118 -14.61 -8.50 0.72
N GLU A 119 -14.39 -8.61 -0.60
CA GLU A 119 -15.16 -9.50 -1.52
C GLU A 119 -14.23 -10.05 -2.61
N LEU A 120 -13.31 -10.94 -2.23
CA LEU A 120 -12.21 -11.38 -3.11
C LEU A 120 -12.69 -11.99 -4.45
N SER A 121 -13.72 -12.83 -4.42
CA SER A 121 -14.26 -13.46 -5.64
C SER A 121 -14.84 -12.42 -6.61
N ARG A 122 -15.52 -11.41 -6.08
CA ARG A 122 -16.07 -10.32 -6.86
C ARG A 122 -14.96 -9.41 -7.42
N PHE A 123 -13.93 -9.12 -6.62
CA PHE A 123 -12.77 -8.35 -7.05
C PHE A 123 -12.07 -9.02 -8.24
N LYS A 124 -11.75 -10.32 -8.14
CA LYS A 124 -11.10 -11.07 -9.22
C LYS A 124 -11.90 -11.06 -10.52
N LYS A 125 -13.23 -11.12 -10.43
CA LYS A 125 -14.11 -11.08 -11.59
C LYS A 125 -14.19 -9.70 -12.26
N GLU A 126 -14.22 -8.64 -11.45
CA GLU A 126 -14.42 -7.27 -11.96
C GLU A 126 -13.12 -6.58 -12.37
N PHE A 127 -11.98 -6.99 -11.79
CA PHE A 127 -10.66 -6.39 -11.98
C PHE A 127 -9.59 -7.45 -12.24
N PRO A 128 -9.64 -8.15 -13.38
CA PRO A 128 -8.70 -9.26 -13.66
C PRO A 128 -7.25 -8.80 -13.72
N LYS A 129 -6.94 -7.66 -14.36
CA LYS A 129 -5.56 -7.16 -14.46
C LYS A 129 -5.01 -6.68 -13.11
N LEU A 130 -5.82 -5.95 -12.37
CA LEU A 130 -5.46 -5.52 -11.02
C LEU A 130 -5.34 -6.73 -10.07
N SER A 131 -6.07 -7.82 -10.31
CA SER A 131 -5.92 -9.07 -9.57
C SER A 131 -4.62 -9.79 -9.89
N GLU A 132 -4.18 -9.82 -11.16
CA GLU A 132 -2.88 -10.36 -11.58
C GLU A 132 -1.75 -9.55 -10.91
N TRP A 133 -1.81 -8.22 -10.97
CA TRP A 133 -0.86 -7.31 -10.33
C TRP A 133 -0.83 -7.48 -8.81
N LEU A 134 -2.00 -7.59 -8.16
CA LEU A 134 -2.10 -7.83 -6.71
C LEU A 134 -1.46 -9.16 -6.31
N ASN A 135 -1.72 -10.24 -7.06
CA ASN A 135 -1.16 -11.56 -6.78
C ASN A 135 0.36 -11.57 -6.92
N TYR A 136 0.92 -10.86 -7.91
CA TYR A 136 2.36 -10.72 -8.08
C TYR A 136 3.03 -10.22 -6.78
N PHE A 137 2.48 -9.16 -6.16
CA PHE A 137 3.03 -8.63 -4.91
C PHE A 137 2.78 -9.57 -3.71
N ILE A 138 1.61 -10.20 -3.62
CA ILE A 138 1.31 -11.13 -2.51
C ILE A 138 2.24 -12.34 -2.53
N GLU A 139 2.64 -12.80 -3.70
CA GLU A 139 3.52 -13.97 -3.89
C GLU A 139 5.01 -13.60 -3.87
N SER A 140 5.35 -12.32 -3.80
CA SER A 140 6.74 -11.87 -3.76
C SER A 140 7.46 -12.28 -2.48
N ASP A 141 8.74 -12.63 -2.60
CA ASP A 141 9.60 -12.95 -1.45
C ASP A 141 9.64 -11.81 -0.43
N LEU A 142 9.64 -10.55 -0.91
CA LEU A 142 9.60 -9.38 -0.06
C LEU A 142 8.34 -9.36 0.81
N PHE A 143 7.16 -9.57 0.20
CA PHE A 143 5.91 -9.56 0.94
C PHE A 143 5.83 -10.73 1.93
N ILE A 144 6.24 -11.93 1.52
CA ILE A 144 6.28 -13.10 2.40
C ILE A 144 7.18 -12.83 3.61
N LEU A 145 8.34 -12.23 3.40
CA LEU A 145 9.29 -11.90 4.46
C LEU A 145 8.70 -10.89 5.46
N ILE A 146 8.12 -9.79 4.99
CA ILE A 146 7.59 -8.74 5.88
C ILE A 146 6.29 -9.14 6.58
N MET A 147 5.57 -10.15 6.07
CA MET A 147 4.35 -10.67 6.70
C MET A 147 4.61 -11.74 7.76
N HIS A 148 5.88 -12.07 8.04
CA HIS A 148 6.24 -12.91 9.17
C HIS A 148 5.73 -12.28 10.48
N LYS A 149 5.04 -13.09 11.28
CA LYS A 149 4.53 -12.63 12.59
C LYS A 149 5.62 -12.77 13.63
N PHE A 150 5.95 -11.64 14.24
CA PHE A 150 6.78 -11.61 15.43
C PHE A 150 5.89 -11.69 16.69
N GLU A 151 6.46 -12.15 17.78
CA GLU A 151 5.82 -12.05 19.10
C GLU A 151 5.64 -10.58 19.49
N GLU A 152 4.60 -10.30 20.26
CA GLU A 152 4.35 -8.95 20.76
C GLU A 152 5.51 -8.52 21.67
N TRP A 153 6.08 -7.35 21.38
CA TRP A 153 7.21 -6.85 22.17
C TRP A 153 6.76 -6.44 23.58
N GLY A 154 7.36 -7.09 24.60
CA GLY A 154 7.17 -6.73 26.00
C GLY A 154 8.25 -5.73 26.45
N GLN A 155 7.94 -4.86 27.43
CA GLN A 155 8.87 -3.82 27.92
C GLN A 155 10.20 -4.36 28.48
N VAL A 156 10.29 -5.66 28.75
CA VAL A 156 11.49 -6.34 29.29
C VAL A 156 12.24 -7.14 28.22
N ASP A 157 11.72 -7.20 26.99
CA ASP A 157 12.30 -8.01 25.92
C ASP A 157 13.36 -7.21 25.15
N ALA A 158 14.45 -7.87 24.77
CA ALA A 158 15.50 -7.24 23.94
C ALA A 158 15.06 -6.87 22.52
N GLY A 159 13.84 -7.26 22.15
CA GLY A 159 13.32 -7.11 20.79
C GLY A 159 13.96 -8.09 19.80
N VAL A 160 13.49 -8.03 18.56
CA VAL A 160 14.02 -8.84 17.45
C VAL A 160 14.88 -7.97 16.56
N ILE A 161 16.15 -8.35 16.42
CA ILE A 161 17.06 -7.69 15.46
C ILE A 161 16.80 -8.28 14.08
N ILE A 162 16.28 -7.47 13.17
CA ILE A 162 16.09 -7.86 11.77
C ILE A 162 17.37 -7.54 11.01
N ASN A 163 18.22 -8.55 10.81
CA ASN A 163 19.39 -8.45 9.94
C ASN A 163 18.99 -8.94 8.55
N HIS A 164 18.90 -8.06 7.59
CA HIS A 164 18.85 -8.45 6.19
C HIS A 164 20.28 -8.83 5.76
N SER A 165 20.58 -10.12 5.77
CA SER A 165 21.75 -10.61 5.03
C SER A 165 21.57 -10.22 3.57
N LYS A 166 22.61 -9.60 3.00
CA LYS A 166 22.68 -9.19 1.59
C LYS A 166 22.50 -10.36 0.65
#